data_5246268a83c5decee612b64a7a25c73a
#
_entry.id   5246268a83c5decee612b64a7a25c73a
#
_cell.length_a   1.000
_cell.length_b   1.000
_cell.length_c   1.000
_cell.angle_alpha   90.00
_cell.angle_beta   90.00
_cell.angle_gamma   90.00
#
_symmetry.space_group_name_H-M   'P 1'
#
loop_
_entity.id
_entity.type
_entity.pdbx_description
1 polymer ?
#
loop_
_entity_poly.entity_id
_entity_poly.type
_entity_poly.pdbx_seq_one_letter_code
_entity_poly.pdbx_strand_id
1 'polypeptide(L)'
;MEEKRNIYIPKSKNESLKFEIDRFADGSRATPILSINNNWKYVEWRDTSSIIDYPNQLLRLYNNSVLHAAIINLKASQIIGGGLIPTDEKHPKYTETLNFIETINKDGDDLNVVLEKVVLDYVLFNFINTQINFDKVWNKIISVDHLESNKIRVEVPDENGKISGAYWKFDWGKYKRGDMIYLPKFNNISFSEKKNNIKEVENSLFEKNDEDELKKYQELLDGERYAIHSFKKYFPDQFYYPVPEYAPAVTAIESDIESSVYCYNALKTGMDDGKIISMYGSVGDKECDEAATAFYKNYFDKRAQGVPVMMFYRSKDDKPDIDSLGSDNVAQKYQEINKEIQSKILMSHQIPSGSMIGIQTAGKLGNTTDSQTHEEIFFNRYVKPCQKIIVNYFNQIMKYNELCEIKIINNNVFNESKIESEKAGIDTDEESENVEEKNNII
;
A
#
# COMPACT_ATOMS: atom_id res chain seq x y z
N MET A 1 52.03 -24.29 26.75
CA MET A 1 50.63 -24.73 26.81
C MET A 1 49.79 -23.48 26.63
N GLU A 2 49.24 -23.29 25.45
CA GLU A 2 48.35 -22.18 25.17
C GLU A 2 47.01 -22.39 25.91
N GLU A 3 46.77 -21.56 26.91
CA GLU A 3 45.51 -21.54 27.62
C GLU A 3 44.42 -20.98 26.68
N LYS A 4 43.56 -21.86 26.17
CA LYS A 4 42.36 -21.48 25.43
C LYS A 4 41.43 -20.70 26.36
N ARG A 5 41.32 -19.40 26.14
CA ARG A 5 40.30 -18.55 26.75
C ARG A 5 38.97 -18.98 26.22
N ASN A 6 38.12 -19.62 27.03
CA ASN A 6 36.82 -20.04 26.62
C ASN A 6 35.84 -18.87 26.66
N ILE A 7 35.69 -18.18 25.54
CA ILE A 7 34.55 -17.29 25.30
C ILE A 7 33.40 -18.22 24.94
N TYR A 8 32.40 -18.29 25.81
CA TYR A 8 31.21 -19.10 25.56
C TYR A 8 30.23 -18.30 24.70
N ILE A 9 30.12 -18.68 23.44
CA ILE A 9 29.02 -18.25 22.56
C ILE A 9 28.05 -19.42 22.52
N PRO A 10 26.78 -19.28 23.01
CA PRO A 10 25.83 -20.36 22.99
C PRO A 10 25.66 -20.86 21.56
N LYS A 11 26.00 -22.12 21.31
CA LYS A 11 25.64 -22.79 20.05
C LYS A 11 24.14 -22.96 20.04
N SER A 12 23.45 -22.09 19.32
CA SER A 12 22.03 -22.26 19.05
C SER A 12 21.82 -23.61 18.34
N LYS A 13 21.15 -24.54 19.01
CA LYS A 13 20.72 -25.80 18.41
C LYS A 13 19.58 -25.62 17.39
N ASN A 14 19.13 -24.43 17.17
CA ASN A 14 18.12 -24.12 16.18
C ASN A 14 18.79 -23.40 15.01
N GLU A 15 18.96 -24.07 13.90
CA GLU A 15 19.26 -23.51 12.60
C GLU A 15 18.21 -22.46 12.12
N SER A 16 17.23 -22.14 12.96
CA SER A 16 16.15 -21.19 12.71
C SER A 16 16.40 -19.76 13.17
N LEU A 17 17.57 -19.46 13.74
CA LEU A 17 18.08 -18.10 13.90
C LEU A 17 19.04 -17.72 12.76
N LYS A 18 18.82 -18.23 11.58
CA LYS A 18 19.07 -17.41 10.41
C LYS A 18 18.06 -16.30 10.50
N PHE A 19 18.50 -15.13 10.99
CA PHE A 19 17.94 -13.88 10.51
C PHE A 19 18.08 -13.97 8.99
N GLU A 20 17.07 -14.44 8.31
CA GLU A 20 16.81 -13.97 6.97
C GLU A 20 16.53 -12.47 7.18
N ILE A 21 17.60 -11.68 7.30
CA ILE A 21 17.55 -10.30 6.83
C ILE A 21 17.17 -10.50 5.39
N ASP A 22 15.85 -10.46 5.17
CA ASP A 22 15.26 -10.55 3.85
C ASP A 22 16.07 -9.57 3.01
N ARG A 23 16.62 -10.01 1.92
CA ARG A 23 17.66 -9.37 1.13
C ARG A 23 17.29 -8.03 0.50
N PHE A 24 16.30 -7.33 1.04
CA PHE A 24 16.09 -5.91 0.81
C PHE A 24 17.25 -5.06 1.40
N ALA A 25 18.01 -5.59 2.38
CA ALA A 25 19.22 -4.95 2.89
C ALA A 25 20.33 -4.81 1.83
N ASP A 26 20.24 -5.54 0.74
CA ASP A 26 21.21 -5.46 -0.37
C ASP A 26 20.97 -4.26 -1.30
N GLY A 27 20.07 -3.35 -0.93
CA GLY A 27 19.84 -2.07 -1.62
C GLY A 27 19.32 -2.17 -3.05
N SER A 28 19.30 -3.37 -3.62
CA SER A 28 19.04 -3.61 -5.04
C SER A 28 17.60 -4.04 -5.36
N ARG A 29 16.70 -4.24 -4.36
CA ARG A 29 15.44 -4.95 -4.61
C ARG A 29 14.20 -4.40 -3.93
N ALA A 30 13.99 -3.10 -4.06
CA ALA A 30 12.65 -2.53 -3.83
C ALA A 30 11.63 -3.04 -4.88
N THR A 31 12.11 -3.71 -5.93
CA THR A 31 11.30 -4.24 -7.05
C THR A 31 11.46 -5.75 -7.16
N PRO A 32 10.38 -6.51 -7.30
CA PRO A 32 10.46 -7.95 -7.45
C PRO A 32 11.07 -8.34 -8.80
N ILE A 33 12.00 -9.31 -8.79
CA ILE A 33 12.46 -9.97 -10.00
C ILE A 33 11.44 -11.05 -10.33
N LEU A 34 10.66 -10.83 -11.37
CA LEU A 34 9.62 -11.75 -11.80
C LEU A 34 10.21 -12.90 -12.61
N SER A 35 9.88 -14.13 -12.24
CA SER A 35 10.20 -15.31 -13.03
C SER A 35 8.96 -15.83 -13.75
N ILE A 36 9.11 -16.09 -15.03
CA ILE A 36 8.10 -16.80 -15.83
C ILE A 36 8.55 -18.25 -15.95
N ASN A 37 7.69 -19.15 -15.49
CA ASN A 37 7.85 -20.56 -15.82
C ASN A 37 6.96 -20.89 -17.01
N ASN A 38 7.52 -21.43 -18.08
CA ASN A 38 6.80 -21.72 -19.32
C ASN A 38 5.62 -22.69 -19.15
N ASN A 39 5.54 -23.40 -18.02
CA ASN A 39 4.44 -24.31 -17.71
C ASN A 39 3.32 -23.65 -16.87
N TRP A 40 3.46 -22.37 -16.53
CA TRP A 40 2.46 -21.69 -15.69
C TRP A 40 1.48 -20.89 -16.55
N LYS A 41 0.23 -20.84 -16.07
CA LYS A 41 -0.82 -20.05 -16.72
C LYS A 41 -0.76 -18.57 -16.35
N TYR A 42 -0.04 -18.24 -15.28
CA TYR A 42 0.04 -16.89 -14.71
C TYR A 42 1.50 -16.53 -14.37
N VAL A 43 1.76 -15.25 -14.27
CA VAL A 43 3.04 -14.69 -13.80
C VAL A 43 2.99 -14.56 -12.29
N GLU A 44 3.94 -15.11 -11.56
CA GLU A 44 4.03 -14.92 -10.11
C GLU A 44 4.44 -13.49 -9.79
N TRP A 45 3.85 -12.95 -8.72
CA TRP A 45 4.20 -11.64 -8.19
C TRP A 45 5.05 -11.81 -6.93
N ARG A 46 6.21 -12.42 -7.12
CA ARG A 46 7.17 -12.66 -6.04
C ARG A 46 8.59 -12.56 -6.55
N ASP A 47 9.53 -12.23 -5.68
CA ASP A 47 10.95 -12.41 -5.95
C ASP A 47 11.27 -13.92 -5.93
N THR A 48 12.15 -14.36 -6.81
CA THR A 48 12.60 -15.76 -6.91
C THR A 48 13.24 -16.29 -5.63
N SER A 49 13.73 -15.41 -4.78
CA SER A 49 14.41 -15.73 -3.51
C SER A 49 13.50 -15.62 -2.28
N SER A 50 12.29 -15.04 -2.39
CA SER A 50 11.39 -14.82 -1.26
C SER A 50 10.32 -15.90 -1.13
N ILE A 51 10.04 -16.30 0.11
CA ILE A 51 8.95 -17.24 0.44
C ILE A 51 7.61 -16.49 0.40
N ILE A 52 7.61 -15.20 0.73
CA ILE A 52 6.44 -14.34 0.77
C ILE A 52 6.30 -13.64 -0.58
N ASP A 53 5.10 -13.60 -1.14
CA ASP A 53 4.85 -12.85 -2.36
C ASP A 53 4.91 -11.33 -2.10
N TYR A 54 5.29 -10.58 -3.12
CA TYR A 54 5.55 -9.15 -2.99
C TYR A 54 4.35 -8.33 -2.46
N PRO A 55 3.09 -8.53 -2.94
CA PRO A 55 1.96 -7.79 -2.41
C PRO A 55 1.67 -8.06 -0.93
N ASN A 56 1.85 -9.30 -0.47
CA ASN A 56 1.68 -9.61 0.95
C ASN A 56 2.80 -9.00 1.81
N GLN A 57 3.99 -8.82 1.24
CA GLN A 57 5.05 -8.07 1.91
C GLN A 57 4.68 -6.59 2.06
N LEU A 58 4.13 -5.96 1.03
CA LEU A 58 3.65 -4.58 1.11
C LEU A 58 2.54 -4.43 2.17
N LEU A 59 1.62 -5.40 2.24
CA LEU A 59 0.61 -5.45 3.30
C LEU A 59 1.22 -5.61 4.70
N ARG A 60 2.29 -6.41 4.84
CA ARG A 60 3.01 -6.53 6.11
C ARG A 60 3.60 -5.17 6.54
N LEU A 61 4.19 -4.42 5.61
CA LEU A 61 4.70 -3.08 5.89
C LEU A 61 3.60 -2.14 6.35
N TYR A 62 2.48 -2.11 5.64
CA TYR A 62 1.30 -1.30 5.98
C TYR A 62 0.74 -1.64 7.36
N ASN A 63 0.64 -2.92 7.70
CA ASN A 63 0.06 -3.37 8.96
C ASN A 63 0.99 -3.17 10.18
N ASN A 64 2.30 -3.01 9.99
CA ASN A 64 3.26 -2.99 11.09
C ASN A 64 3.95 -1.63 11.30
N SER A 65 4.07 -0.76 10.27
CA SER A 65 4.62 0.59 10.42
C SER A 65 3.52 1.60 10.65
N VAL A 66 3.50 2.23 11.82
CA VAL A 66 2.50 3.25 12.19
C VAL A 66 2.56 4.45 11.25
N LEU A 67 3.77 4.92 10.96
CA LEU A 67 3.98 6.08 10.10
C LEU A 67 3.54 5.80 8.66
N HIS A 68 3.95 4.65 8.12
CA HIS A 68 3.57 4.25 6.77
C HIS A 68 2.06 4.10 6.63
N ALA A 69 1.40 3.43 7.58
CA ALA A 69 -0.05 3.27 7.59
C ALA A 69 -0.79 4.61 7.66
N ALA A 70 -0.35 5.53 8.53
CA ALA A 70 -0.93 6.86 8.64
C ALA A 70 -0.86 7.63 7.32
N ILE A 71 0.27 7.55 6.62
CA ILE A 71 0.45 8.22 5.32
C ILE A 71 -0.43 7.59 4.23
N ILE A 72 -0.48 6.26 4.15
CA ILE A 72 -1.33 5.55 3.19
C ILE A 72 -2.80 5.94 3.39
N ASN A 73 -3.29 5.95 4.63
CA ASN A 73 -4.66 6.31 4.95
C ASN A 73 -4.95 7.80 4.65
N LEU A 74 -4.01 8.70 4.94
CA LEU A 74 -4.12 10.11 4.57
C LEU A 74 -4.26 10.26 3.04
N LYS A 75 -3.39 9.63 2.27
CA LYS A 75 -3.44 9.64 0.81
C LYS A 75 -4.77 9.12 0.28
N ALA A 76 -5.22 7.98 0.81
CA ALA A 76 -6.48 7.37 0.39
C ALA A 76 -7.65 8.30 0.68
N SER A 77 -7.78 8.84 1.88
CA SER A 77 -8.88 9.74 2.26
C SER A 77 -8.92 11.01 1.42
N GLN A 78 -7.75 11.60 1.13
CA GLN A 78 -7.65 12.80 0.29
C GLN A 78 -8.02 12.52 -1.18
N ILE A 79 -7.67 11.36 -1.71
CA ILE A 79 -8.05 10.97 -3.09
C ILE A 79 -9.55 10.70 -3.19
N ILE A 80 -10.15 10.02 -2.20
CA ILE A 80 -11.59 9.73 -2.15
C ILE A 80 -12.40 11.03 -2.11
N GLY A 81 -11.93 12.02 -1.36
CA GLY A 81 -12.61 13.30 -1.23
C GLY A 81 -14.04 13.14 -0.71
N GLY A 82 -15.00 13.79 -1.34
CA GLY A 82 -16.43 13.69 -1.02
C GLY A 82 -17.19 12.62 -1.80
N GLY A 83 -16.46 11.71 -2.49
CA GLY A 83 -17.07 10.65 -3.28
C GLY A 83 -17.38 11.03 -4.73
N LEU A 84 -18.04 10.11 -5.42
CA LEU A 84 -18.37 10.20 -6.84
C LEU A 84 -19.75 10.78 -7.06
N ILE A 85 -19.84 11.74 -7.99
CA ILE A 85 -21.11 12.29 -8.48
C ILE A 85 -21.10 12.43 -10.01
N PRO A 86 -22.24 12.44 -10.67
CA PRO A 86 -22.32 12.78 -12.09
C PRO A 86 -21.84 14.21 -12.35
N THR A 87 -21.22 14.45 -13.51
CA THR A 87 -20.64 15.76 -13.86
C THR A 87 -21.68 16.78 -14.28
N ASP A 88 -22.78 16.37 -14.94
CA ASP A 88 -23.77 17.26 -15.56
C ASP A 88 -25.20 16.86 -15.13
N GLU A 89 -25.81 17.73 -14.33
CA GLU A 89 -27.21 17.57 -13.85
C GLU A 89 -28.25 17.65 -14.98
N LYS A 90 -27.90 18.27 -16.11
CA LYS A 90 -28.79 18.39 -17.28
C LYS A 90 -28.71 17.19 -18.22
N HIS A 91 -27.79 16.26 -17.96
CA HIS A 91 -27.63 15.09 -18.79
C HIS A 91 -28.91 14.21 -18.75
N PRO A 92 -29.43 13.72 -19.91
CA PRO A 92 -30.67 12.92 -19.94
C PRO A 92 -30.68 11.70 -19.04
N LYS A 93 -29.51 11.13 -18.78
CA LYS A 93 -29.31 9.94 -17.94
C LYS A 93 -28.75 10.27 -16.55
N TYR A 94 -28.89 11.49 -16.06
CA TYR A 94 -28.38 11.90 -14.74
C TYR A 94 -28.94 11.03 -13.62
N THR A 95 -30.25 10.85 -13.56
CA THR A 95 -30.92 10.02 -12.54
C THR A 95 -30.52 8.54 -12.67
N GLU A 96 -30.39 8.02 -13.90
CA GLU A 96 -29.93 6.63 -14.11
C GLU A 96 -28.49 6.45 -13.61
N THR A 97 -27.63 7.47 -13.79
CA THR A 97 -26.27 7.46 -13.29
C THR A 97 -26.22 7.51 -11.76
N LEU A 98 -27.06 8.33 -11.11
CA LEU A 98 -27.17 8.35 -9.65
C LEU A 98 -27.60 6.98 -9.10
N ASN A 99 -28.64 6.37 -9.67
CA ASN A 99 -29.08 5.04 -9.25
C ASN A 99 -27.98 3.98 -9.43
N PHE A 100 -27.16 4.11 -10.49
CA PHE A 100 -26.03 3.22 -10.72
C PHE A 100 -24.91 3.42 -9.68
N ILE A 101 -24.70 4.65 -9.20
CA ILE A 101 -23.76 4.95 -8.12
C ILE A 101 -24.26 4.40 -6.79
N GLU A 102 -25.56 4.57 -6.48
CA GLU A 102 -26.16 4.19 -5.20
C GLU A 102 -26.29 2.68 -5.00
N THR A 103 -26.41 1.90 -6.09
CA THR A 103 -26.56 0.44 -5.99
C THR A 103 -25.78 -0.23 -7.10
N ILE A 104 -24.54 -0.63 -6.79
CA ILE A 104 -23.61 -1.11 -7.81
C ILE A 104 -23.43 -2.62 -7.81
N ASN A 105 -23.71 -3.31 -6.72
CA ASN A 105 -23.51 -4.75 -6.63
C ASN A 105 -24.66 -5.46 -5.90
N LYS A 106 -24.59 -6.79 -5.82
CA LYS A 106 -25.61 -7.62 -5.17
C LYS A 106 -25.59 -7.52 -3.64
N ASP A 107 -24.49 -7.06 -3.07
CA ASP A 107 -24.30 -6.90 -1.62
C ASP A 107 -24.96 -5.60 -1.12
N GLY A 108 -25.43 -4.74 -2.05
CA GLY A 108 -26.04 -3.47 -1.74
C GLY A 108 -25.04 -2.35 -1.46
N ASP A 109 -23.77 -2.55 -1.80
CA ASP A 109 -22.77 -1.49 -1.75
C ASP A 109 -23.09 -0.39 -2.76
N ASP A 110 -22.75 0.85 -2.41
CA ASP A 110 -22.67 1.93 -3.37
C ASP A 110 -21.30 1.98 -4.06
N LEU A 111 -21.20 2.72 -5.15
CA LEU A 111 -19.95 2.86 -5.88
C LEU A 111 -18.85 3.56 -5.04
N ASN A 112 -19.24 4.33 -4.02
CA ASN A 112 -18.29 5.00 -3.14
C ASN A 112 -17.59 4.01 -2.22
N VAL A 113 -18.27 2.97 -1.76
CA VAL A 113 -17.65 1.85 -1.02
C VAL A 113 -16.63 1.11 -1.91
N VAL A 114 -16.96 0.89 -3.18
CA VAL A 114 -16.01 0.32 -4.14
C VAL A 114 -14.85 1.28 -4.40
N LEU A 115 -15.10 2.59 -4.49
CA LEU A 115 -14.08 3.63 -4.63
C LEU A 115 -13.08 3.59 -3.48
N GLU A 116 -13.53 3.50 -2.23
CA GLU A 116 -12.65 3.43 -1.05
C GLU A 116 -11.67 2.25 -1.15
N LYS A 117 -12.20 1.07 -1.48
CA LYS A 117 -11.39 -0.16 -1.65
C LYS A 117 -10.40 -0.03 -2.80
N VAL A 118 -10.83 0.51 -3.93
CA VAL A 118 -10.03 0.73 -5.14
C VAL A 118 -8.91 1.75 -4.90
N VAL A 119 -9.22 2.85 -4.19
CA VAL A 119 -8.23 3.89 -3.88
C VAL A 119 -7.18 3.38 -2.91
N LEU A 120 -7.56 2.58 -1.91
CA LEU A 120 -6.61 1.96 -1.00
C LEU A 120 -5.64 1.04 -1.74
N ASP A 121 -6.15 0.17 -2.62
CA ASP A 121 -5.31 -0.69 -3.47
C ASP A 121 -4.40 0.13 -4.40
N TYR A 122 -4.91 1.23 -4.96
CA TYR A 122 -4.11 2.12 -5.78
C TYR A 122 -2.93 2.72 -5.01
N VAL A 123 -3.16 3.21 -3.79
CA VAL A 123 -2.10 3.81 -2.97
C VAL A 123 -1.09 2.77 -2.48
N LEU A 124 -1.58 1.55 -2.13
CA LEU A 124 -0.73 0.46 -1.65
C LEU A 124 0.10 -0.20 -2.76
N PHE A 125 -0.51 -0.44 -3.92
CA PHE A 125 0.09 -1.32 -4.95
C PHE A 125 0.31 -0.61 -6.29
N ASN A 126 -0.22 0.60 -6.51
CA ASN A 126 -0.35 1.21 -7.85
C ASN A 126 -1.11 0.31 -8.85
N PHE A 127 -1.97 -0.58 -8.34
CA PHE A 127 -2.72 -1.57 -9.08
C PHE A 127 -4.18 -1.55 -8.64
N ILE A 128 -5.09 -1.48 -9.59
CA ILE A 128 -6.54 -1.45 -9.35
C ILE A 128 -7.18 -2.60 -10.12
N ASN A 129 -8.06 -3.33 -9.47
CA ASN A 129 -8.79 -4.42 -10.10
C ASN A 129 -10.24 -4.42 -9.61
N THR A 130 -11.17 -4.49 -10.55
CA THR A 130 -12.58 -4.75 -10.27
C THR A 130 -13.09 -5.84 -11.20
N GLN A 131 -13.99 -6.66 -10.69
CA GLN A 131 -14.81 -7.52 -11.52
C GLN A 131 -16.02 -6.74 -11.97
N ILE A 132 -16.27 -6.76 -13.27
CA ILE A 132 -17.49 -6.22 -13.85
C ILE A 132 -18.34 -7.37 -14.37
N ASN A 133 -19.64 -7.30 -14.11
CA ASN A 133 -20.58 -8.31 -14.54
C ASN A 133 -21.58 -7.70 -15.52
N PHE A 134 -21.87 -8.44 -16.59
CA PHE A 134 -22.75 -8.01 -17.67
C PHE A 134 -24.15 -8.61 -17.51
N ASP A 135 -25.12 -7.96 -18.11
CA ASP A 135 -26.46 -8.50 -18.29
C ASP A 135 -26.46 -9.70 -19.26
N LYS A 136 -27.62 -10.35 -19.41
CA LYS A 136 -27.74 -11.55 -20.24
C LYS A 136 -27.41 -11.34 -21.71
N VAL A 137 -27.57 -10.12 -22.19
CA VAL A 137 -27.42 -9.73 -23.60
C VAL A 137 -26.20 -8.83 -23.84
N TRP A 138 -25.30 -8.73 -22.89
CA TRP A 138 -24.06 -7.92 -22.95
C TRP A 138 -24.31 -6.42 -23.23
N ASN A 139 -25.53 -5.94 -22.93
CA ASN A 139 -25.91 -4.57 -23.22
C ASN A 139 -25.42 -3.58 -22.17
N LYS A 140 -25.44 -3.99 -20.88
CA LYS A 140 -25.06 -3.16 -19.74
C LYS A 140 -24.17 -3.92 -18.77
N ILE A 141 -23.25 -3.20 -18.14
CA ILE A 141 -22.59 -3.64 -16.91
C ILE A 141 -23.58 -3.40 -15.77
N ILE A 142 -23.92 -4.47 -15.05
CA ILE A 142 -24.94 -4.48 -14.00
C ILE A 142 -24.36 -4.51 -12.59
N SER A 143 -23.07 -4.88 -12.46
CA SER A 143 -22.40 -4.89 -11.17
C SER A 143 -20.91 -4.64 -11.33
N VAL A 144 -20.33 -3.97 -10.33
CA VAL A 144 -18.90 -3.73 -10.19
C VAL A 144 -18.50 -4.13 -8.78
N ASP A 145 -17.60 -5.11 -8.68
CA ASP A 145 -17.13 -5.66 -7.43
C ASP A 145 -15.63 -5.43 -7.30
N HIS A 146 -15.15 -5.01 -6.13
CA HIS A 146 -13.72 -4.84 -5.89
C HIS A 146 -13.03 -6.20 -5.84
N LEU A 147 -11.88 -6.30 -6.50
CA LEU A 147 -10.98 -7.45 -6.41
C LEU A 147 -9.67 -7.01 -5.76
N GLU A 148 -9.38 -7.55 -4.58
CA GLU A 148 -8.15 -7.26 -3.86
C GLU A 148 -6.91 -7.55 -4.74
N SER A 149 -6.08 -6.54 -4.96
CA SER A 149 -4.96 -6.61 -5.89
C SER A 149 -3.91 -7.66 -5.53
N ASN A 150 -3.73 -7.96 -4.23
CA ASN A 150 -2.85 -9.04 -3.76
C ASN A 150 -3.33 -10.45 -4.16
N LYS A 151 -4.62 -10.60 -4.48
CA LYS A 151 -5.25 -11.87 -4.89
C LYS A 151 -5.25 -12.08 -6.40
N ILE A 152 -4.75 -11.13 -7.18
CA ILE A 152 -4.73 -11.18 -8.64
C ILE A 152 -3.34 -11.57 -9.15
N ARG A 153 -3.31 -12.47 -10.15
CA ARG A 153 -2.11 -12.79 -10.93
C ARG A 153 -2.42 -12.63 -12.41
N VAL A 154 -1.54 -11.90 -13.08
CA VAL A 154 -1.67 -11.63 -14.52
C VAL A 154 -1.39 -12.90 -15.31
N GLU A 155 -2.15 -13.13 -16.36
CA GLU A 155 -1.91 -14.25 -17.30
C GLU A 155 -0.53 -14.13 -17.98
N VAL A 156 0.09 -15.26 -18.27
CA VAL A 156 1.31 -15.28 -19.10
C VAL A 156 0.95 -14.78 -20.49
N PRO A 157 1.72 -13.81 -21.05
CA PRO A 157 1.43 -13.27 -22.37
C PRO A 157 1.50 -14.36 -23.44
N ASP A 158 0.70 -14.19 -24.48
CA ASP A 158 0.77 -15.02 -25.69
C ASP A 158 2.06 -14.77 -26.50
N GLU A 159 2.22 -15.46 -27.62
CA GLU A 159 3.39 -15.34 -28.51
C GLU A 159 3.59 -13.90 -29.05
N ASN A 160 2.53 -13.09 -29.06
CA ASN A 160 2.56 -11.69 -29.46
C ASN A 160 2.78 -10.73 -28.29
N GLY A 161 2.99 -11.22 -27.08
CA GLY A 161 3.15 -10.42 -25.88
C GLY A 161 1.84 -9.87 -25.33
N LYS A 162 0.67 -10.33 -25.81
CA LYS A 162 -0.65 -9.86 -25.34
C LYS A 162 -1.08 -10.62 -24.11
N ILE A 163 -1.59 -9.89 -23.12
CA ILE A 163 -2.19 -10.41 -21.90
C ILE A 163 -3.72 -10.30 -22.04
N SER A 164 -4.40 -11.44 -22.06
CA SER A 164 -5.84 -11.50 -22.32
C SER A 164 -6.68 -11.58 -21.06
N GLY A 165 -6.08 -11.84 -19.90
CA GLY A 165 -6.81 -11.92 -18.64
C GLY A 165 -5.91 -11.96 -17.42
N ALA A 166 -6.53 -12.34 -16.30
CA ALA A 166 -5.88 -12.55 -15.03
C ALA A 166 -6.55 -13.71 -14.28
N TYR A 167 -5.85 -14.20 -13.28
CA TYR A 167 -6.35 -15.26 -12.40
C TYR A 167 -6.57 -14.68 -11.00
N TRP A 168 -7.73 -14.92 -10.46
CA TRP A 168 -8.04 -14.65 -9.06
C TRP A 168 -7.93 -15.92 -8.24
N LYS A 169 -7.36 -15.81 -7.06
CA LYS A 169 -7.32 -16.88 -6.07
C LYS A 169 -7.29 -16.30 -4.67
N PHE A 170 -7.99 -16.95 -3.75
CA PHE A 170 -8.09 -16.49 -2.37
C PHE A 170 -6.72 -16.43 -1.66
N ASP A 171 -5.87 -17.43 -1.87
CA ASP A 171 -4.55 -17.51 -1.25
C ASP A 171 -3.51 -18.05 -2.24
N TRP A 172 -2.48 -17.23 -2.50
CA TRP A 172 -1.34 -17.55 -3.35
C TRP A 172 -0.14 -18.07 -2.58
N GLY A 173 -0.24 -18.20 -1.24
CA GLY A 173 0.81 -18.67 -0.38
C GLY A 173 1.08 -20.17 -0.48
N LYS A 174 1.81 -20.68 0.50
CA LYS A 174 2.25 -22.08 0.60
C LYS A 174 1.09 -23.08 0.64
N TYR A 175 -0.04 -22.67 1.19
CA TYR A 175 -1.26 -23.46 1.25
C TYR A 175 -2.11 -23.15 0.01
N LYS A 176 -2.06 -24.04 -0.98
CA LYS A 176 -2.83 -23.97 -2.22
C LYS A 176 -4.33 -24.16 -1.95
N ARG A 177 -4.96 -23.28 -1.17
CA ARG A 177 -6.41 -23.34 -0.91
C ARG A 177 -7.17 -22.60 -2.02
N GLY A 178 -8.23 -23.23 -2.47
CA GLY A 178 -9.19 -22.66 -3.43
C GLY A 178 -8.81 -22.89 -4.90
N ASP A 179 -9.82 -22.96 -5.72
CA ASP A 179 -9.68 -23.03 -7.16
C ASP A 179 -9.30 -21.65 -7.72
N MET A 180 -8.58 -21.67 -8.83
CA MET A 180 -8.14 -20.50 -9.53
C MET A 180 -9.19 -20.13 -10.57
N ILE A 181 -9.71 -18.92 -10.50
CA ILE A 181 -10.73 -18.41 -11.42
C ILE A 181 -10.06 -17.54 -12.47
N TYR A 182 -10.29 -17.84 -13.73
CA TYR A 182 -9.84 -17.02 -14.84
C TYR A 182 -10.83 -15.87 -15.08
N LEU A 183 -10.30 -14.66 -15.22
CA LEU A 183 -11.06 -13.44 -15.48
C LEU A 183 -10.56 -12.83 -16.78
N PRO A 184 -11.38 -12.84 -17.87
CA PRO A 184 -11.00 -12.20 -19.12
C PRO A 184 -10.88 -10.69 -18.93
N LYS A 185 -9.88 -10.08 -19.56
CA LYS A 185 -9.62 -8.65 -19.43
C LYS A 185 -10.65 -7.83 -20.17
N PHE A 186 -11.27 -6.89 -19.47
CA PHE A 186 -12.18 -5.91 -20.07
C PHE A 186 -11.41 -4.99 -21.05
N ASN A 187 -11.92 -4.90 -22.27
CA ASN A 187 -11.51 -3.92 -23.25
C ASN A 187 -12.78 -3.27 -23.81
N ASN A 188 -12.96 -1.99 -23.53
CA ASN A 188 -14.17 -1.26 -23.92
C ASN A 188 -14.47 -1.35 -25.42
N ILE A 189 -13.45 -1.34 -26.29
CA ILE A 189 -13.64 -1.43 -27.74
C ILE A 189 -14.20 -2.80 -28.13
N SER A 190 -13.51 -3.89 -27.77
CA SER A 190 -13.93 -5.23 -28.17
C SER A 190 -15.25 -5.66 -27.56
N PHE A 191 -15.54 -5.22 -26.32
CA PHE A 191 -16.83 -5.49 -25.68
C PHE A 191 -17.95 -4.64 -26.27
N SER A 192 -17.68 -3.39 -26.70
CA SER A 192 -18.66 -2.58 -27.43
C SER A 192 -18.93 -3.13 -28.82
N GLU A 193 -17.92 -3.67 -29.52
CA GLU A 193 -18.12 -4.38 -30.79
C GLU A 193 -19.00 -5.63 -30.61
N LYS A 194 -18.74 -6.43 -29.57
CA LYS A 194 -19.60 -7.57 -29.21
C LYS A 194 -21.04 -7.12 -28.94
N LYS A 195 -21.24 -6.06 -28.16
CA LYS A 195 -22.57 -5.45 -27.90
C LYS A 195 -23.29 -5.06 -29.18
N ASN A 196 -22.59 -4.39 -30.11
CA ASN A 196 -23.18 -3.94 -31.37
C ASN A 196 -23.52 -5.13 -32.28
N ASN A 197 -22.66 -6.12 -32.39
CA ASN A 197 -22.91 -7.34 -33.17
C ASN A 197 -24.13 -8.09 -32.66
N ILE A 198 -24.32 -8.18 -31.33
CA ILE A 198 -25.50 -8.79 -30.74
C ILE A 198 -26.78 -8.02 -31.12
N LYS A 199 -26.74 -6.67 -31.03
CA LYS A 199 -27.90 -5.84 -31.42
C LYS A 199 -28.24 -5.96 -32.91
N GLU A 200 -27.25 -6.03 -33.79
CA GLU A 200 -27.46 -6.22 -35.23
C GLU A 200 -28.12 -7.55 -35.53
N VAL A 201 -27.65 -8.64 -34.93
CA VAL A 201 -28.22 -9.97 -35.10
C VAL A 201 -29.60 -10.06 -34.48
N GLU A 202 -29.83 -9.43 -33.33
CA GLU A 202 -31.15 -9.33 -32.68
C GLU A 202 -32.18 -8.61 -33.59
N ASN A 203 -31.80 -7.48 -34.18
CA ASN A 203 -32.66 -6.76 -35.12
C ASN A 203 -32.95 -7.59 -36.37
N SER A 204 -31.96 -8.31 -36.91
CA SER A 204 -32.13 -9.19 -38.07
C SER A 204 -33.06 -10.37 -37.76
N LEU A 205 -32.99 -10.93 -36.54
CA LEU A 205 -33.92 -11.98 -36.08
C LEU A 205 -35.37 -11.51 -36.00
N PHE A 206 -35.61 -10.27 -35.57
CA PHE A 206 -36.96 -9.69 -35.55
C PHE A 206 -37.52 -9.50 -36.95
N GLU A 207 -36.64 -9.24 -37.95
CA GLU A 207 -37.09 -9.04 -39.35
C GLU A 207 -37.31 -10.34 -40.11
N LYS A 208 -36.43 -11.35 -39.96
CA LYS A 208 -36.35 -12.53 -40.82
C LYS A 208 -36.73 -13.84 -40.17
N ASN A 209 -36.71 -13.94 -38.84
CA ASN A 209 -37.02 -15.15 -38.07
C ASN A 209 -36.29 -16.43 -38.59
N ASP A 210 -35.02 -16.32 -38.93
CA ASP A 210 -34.20 -17.36 -39.55
C ASP A 210 -33.45 -18.21 -38.48
N GLU A 211 -33.47 -19.54 -38.62
CA GLU A 211 -32.85 -20.47 -37.68
C GLU A 211 -31.32 -20.32 -37.62
N ASP A 212 -30.67 -19.94 -38.70
CA ASP A 212 -29.21 -19.74 -38.74
C ASP A 212 -28.79 -18.46 -38.01
N GLU A 213 -29.63 -17.40 -38.07
CA GLU A 213 -29.40 -16.20 -37.31
C GLU A 213 -29.69 -16.43 -35.81
N LEU A 214 -30.65 -17.29 -35.47
CA LEU A 214 -30.90 -17.67 -34.08
C LEU A 214 -29.70 -18.41 -33.46
N LYS A 215 -29.06 -19.33 -34.21
CA LYS A 215 -27.82 -19.99 -33.76
C LYS A 215 -26.70 -19.00 -33.55
N LYS A 216 -26.49 -18.10 -34.52
CA LYS A 216 -25.49 -17.05 -34.42
C LYS A 216 -25.69 -16.13 -33.22
N TYR A 217 -26.96 -15.78 -32.92
CA TYR A 217 -27.33 -15.00 -31.75
C TYR A 217 -26.99 -15.76 -30.46
N GLN A 218 -27.31 -17.03 -30.35
CA GLN A 218 -27.00 -17.88 -29.22
C GLN A 218 -25.48 -18.00 -29.01
N GLU A 219 -24.69 -18.19 -30.06
CA GLU A 219 -23.24 -18.24 -30.02
C GLU A 219 -22.62 -16.92 -29.52
N LEU A 220 -23.16 -15.76 -29.94
CA LEU A 220 -22.72 -14.45 -29.48
C LEU A 220 -23.05 -14.21 -28.01
N LEU A 221 -24.16 -14.76 -27.51
CA LEU A 221 -24.54 -14.69 -26.10
C LEU A 221 -23.75 -15.65 -25.19
N ASP A 222 -23.11 -16.64 -25.79
CA ASP A 222 -22.35 -17.62 -25.04
C ASP A 222 -21.08 -17.02 -24.43
N GLY A 223 -20.64 -17.59 -23.32
CA GLY A 223 -19.43 -17.20 -22.60
C GLY A 223 -19.71 -16.62 -21.22
N GLU A 224 -18.62 -16.47 -20.49
CA GLU A 224 -18.62 -15.92 -19.12
C GLU A 224 -19.01 -14.43 -19.14
N ARG A 225 -20.06 -14.08 -18.40
CA ARG A 225 -20.61 -12.70 -18.34
C ARG A 225 -19.92 -11.82 -17.31
N TYR A 226 -18.67 -12.05 -17.09
CA TYR A 226 -17.82 -11.24 -16.22
C TYR A 226 -16.49 -10.96 -16.88
N ALA A 227 -15.85 -9.88 -16.46
CA ALA A 227 -14.50 -9.55 -16.88
C ALA A 227 -13.79 -8.81 -15.75
N ILE A 228 -12.45 -8.83 -15.80
CA ILE A 228 -11.64 -7.99 -14.93
C ILE A 228 -11.36 -6.66 -15.62
N HIS A 229 -11.75 -5.57 -14.96
CA HIS A 229 -11.30 -4.23 -15.32
C HIS A 229 -10.10 -3.91 -14.47
N SER A 230 -8.95 -3.64 -15.09
CA SER A 230 -7.67 -3.46 -14.40
C SER A 230 -6.96 -2.21 -14.88
N PHE A 231 -6.34 -1.51 -13.94
CA PHE A 231 -5.39 -0.44 -14.21
C PHE A 231 -4.11 -0.69 -13.43
N LYS A 232 -2.97 -0.52 -14.08
CA LYS A 232 -1.65 -0.50 -13.42
C LYS A 232 -0.91 0.77 -13.79
N LYS A 233 -0.29 1.41 -12.81
CA LYS A 233 0.58 2.55 -13.05
C LYS A 233 1.86 2.07 -13.73
N TYR A 234 2.30 2.81 -14.76
CA TYR A 234 3.55 2.50 -15.44
C TYR A 234 4.75 2.67 -14.50
N PHE A 235 5.62 1.68 -14.50
CA PHE A 235 6.93 1.73 -13.87
C PHE A 235 7.95 1.14 -14.84
N PRO A 236 9.11 1.80 -15.05
CA PRO A 236 10.17 1.29 -15.92
C PRO A 236 10.58 -0.13 -15.51
N ASP A 237 10.85 -0.98 -16.50
CA ASP A 237 11.29 -2.38 -16.32
C ASP A 237 10.28 -3.31 -15.60
N GLN A 238 9.03 -2.86 -15.38
CA GLN A 238 7.98 -3.63 -14.72
C GLN A 238 6.79 -3.84 -15.67
N PHE A 239 6.89 -4.88 -16.51
CA PHE A 239 5.87 -5.14 -17.54
C PHE A 239 4.58 -5.74 -16.96
N TYR A 240 4.67 -6.67 -16.00
CA TYR A 240 3.50 -7.42 -15.52
C TYR A 240 2.78 -6.72 -14.38
N TYR A 241 3.50 -6.32 -13.36
CA TYR A 241 2.97 -5.72 -12.16
C TYR A 241 3.58 -4.34 -11.94
N PRO A 242 2.83 -3.41 -11.35
CA PRO A 242 3.38 -2.13 -10.94
C PRO A 242 4.20 -2.26 -9.67
N VAL A 243 4.95 -1.21 -9.38
CA VAL A 243 5.66 -1.01 -8.10
C VAL A 243 5.07 0.23 -7.45
N PRO A 244 4.83 0.23 -6.13
CA PRO A 244 4.33 1.40 -5.43
C PRO A 244 5.36 2.53 -5.42
N GLU A 245 4.87 3.77 -5.34
CA GLU A 245 5.74 4.96 -5.37
C GLU A 245 6.73 5.01 -4.20
N TYR A 246 6.33 4.46 -3.06
CA TYR A 246 7.15 4.41 -1.85
C TYR A 246 8.15 3.25 -1.81
N ALA A 247 8.23 2.44 -2.87
CA ALA A 247 9.17 1.31 -2.92
C ALA A 247 10.63 1.68 -2.54
N PRO A 248 11.18 2.84 -2.91
CA PRO A 248 12.52 3.24 -2.47
C PRO A 248 12.68 3.38 -0.95
N ALA A 249 11.58 3.59 -0.21
CA ALA A 249 11.60 3.70 1.25
C ALA A 249 11.32 2.38 1.99
N VAL A 250 11.19 1.25 1.29
CA VAL A 250 10.90 -0.05 1.93
C VAL A 250 11.88 -0.33 3.08
N THR A 251 13.17 -0.12 2.87
CA THR A 251 14.17 -0.29 3.93
C THR A 251 13.97 0.66 5.11
N ALA A 252 13.56 1.91 4.87
CA ALA A 252 13.26 2.86 5.95
C ALA A 252 11.99 2.47 6.71
N ILE A 253 10.97 1.94 6.02
CA ILE A 253 9.75 1.43 6.64
C ILE A 253 10.05 0.18 7.49
N GLU A 254 10.88 -0.74 7.00
CA GLU A 254 11.36 -1.87 7.80
C GLU A 254 12.13 -1.40 9.04
N SER A 255 13.00 -0.38 8.88
CA SER A 255 13.73 0.20 10.01
C SER A 255 12.79 0.83 11.06
N ASP A 256 11.67 1.45 10.64
CA ASP A 256 10.63 1.98 11.54
C ASP A 256 9.97 0.85 12.35
N ILE A 257 9.66 -0.27 11.69
CA ILE A 257 9.10 -1.46 12.34
C ILE A 257 10.07 -2.03 13.36
N GLU A 258 11.32 -2.29 12.96
CA GLU A 258 12.35 -2.86 13.83
C GLU A 258 12.68 -1.93 15.00
N SER A 259 12.71 -0.62 14.77
CA SER A 259 12.87 0.39 15.80
C SER A 259 11.78 0.31 16.86
N SER A 260 10.53 0.17 16.43
CA SER A 260 9.37 0.01 17.32
C SER A 260 9.45 -1.30 18.12
N VAL A 261 9.85 -2.40 17.49
CA VAL A 261 10.06 -3.71 18.14
C VAL A 261 11.19 -3.64 19.15
N TYR A 262 12.30 -2.98 18.81
CA TYR A 262 13.41 -2.79 19.72
C TYR A 262 12.98 -2.01 20.97
N CYS A 263 12.31 -0.87 20.81
CA CYS A 263 11.78 -0.08 21.92
C CYS A 263 10.84 -0.91 22.83
N TYR A 264 9.93 -1.64 22.21
CA TYR A 264 9.00 -2.51 22.97
C TYR A 264 9.75 -3.56 23.78
N ASN A 265 10.75 -4.22 23.21
CA ASN A 265 11.55 -5.23 23.90
C ASN A 265 12.42 -4.61 25.01
N ALA A 266 13.04 -3.46 24.76
CA ALA A 266 13.81 -2.73 25.76
C ALA A 266 12.95 -2.36 26.98
N LEU A 267 11.75 -1.85 26.75
CA LEU A 267 10.79 -1.54 27.83
C LEU A 267 10.32 -2.80 28.59
N LYS A 268 10.08 -3.90 27.86
CA LYS A 268 9.63 -5.18 28.45
C LYS A 268 10.69 -5.84 29.32
N THR A 269 11.95 -5.78 28.90
CA THR A 269 13.08 -6.43 29.59
C THR A 269 13.73 -5.55 30.65
N GLY A 270 13.45 -4.23 30.63
CA GLY A 270 14.10 -3.26 31.51
C GLY A 270 15.62 -3.14 31.29
N MET A 271 16.10 -3.55 30.11
CA MET A 271 17.50 -3.53 29.73
C MET A 271 17.68 -2.65 28.50
N ASP A 272 18.30 -1.50 28.67
CA ASP A 272 18.53 -0.53 27.60
C ASP A 272 19.66 -0.92 26.64
N ASP A 273 20.70 -1.61 27.17
CA ASP A 273 21.90 -1.95 26.42
C ASP A 273 22.31 -3.40 26.64
N GLY A 274 23.00 -3.98 25.66
CA GLY A 274 23.63 -5.30 25.79
C GLY A 274 24.58 -5.33 27.01
N LYS A 275 24.16 -5.99 28.07
CA LYS A 275 24.95 -6.09 29.31
C LYS A 275 25.83 -7.34 29.25
N ILE A 276 27.05 -7.22 29.70
CA ILE A 276 27.92 -8.37 29.91
C ILE A 276 27.77 -8.81 31.37
N ILE A 277 27.25 -10.02 31.55
CA ILE A 277 27.12 -10.64 32.88
C ILE A 277 28.35 -11.54 33.09
N SER A 278 29.27 -11.10 33.97
CA SER A 278 30.44 -11.84 34.33
C SER A 278 30.17 -12.72 35.55
N MET A 279 30.31 -14.02 35.41
CA MET A 279 30.24 -14.98 36.52
C MET A 279 31.63 -15.53 36.84
N TYR A 280 31.93 -15.63 38.12
CA TYR A 280 33.26 -16.06 38.61
C TYR A 280 33.10 -17.38 39.36
N GLY A 281 34.03 -18.32 39.14
CA GLY A 281 34.07 -19.57 39.84
C GLY A 281 34.67 -20.70 38.98
N SER A 282 35.19 -21.72 39.63
CA SER A 282 35.71 -22.93 38.97
C SER A 282 34.55 -23.87 38.66
N VAL A 283 33.85 -23.55 37.58
CA VAL A 283 32.66 -24.31 37.16
C VAL A 283 32.99 -25.11 35.91
N GLY A 284 32.53 -26.35 35.81
CA GLY A 284 32.78 -27.17 34.63
C GLY A 284 31.97 -26.71 33.40
N ASP A 285 32.45 -27.04 32.20
CA ASP A 285 31.82 -26.58 30.93
C ASP A 285 30.33 -26.92 30.81
N LYS A 286 29.90 -28.07 31.38
CA LYS A 286 28.49 -28.47 31.40
C LYS A 286 27.62 -27.56 32.29
N GLU A 287 28.14 -27.17 33.45
CA GLU A 287 27.42 -26.34 34.42
C GLU A 287 27.34 -24.88 33.87
N CYS A 288 28.36 -24.43 33.13
CA CYS A 288 28.32 -23.20 32.41
C CYS A 288 27.22 -23.17 31.30
N ASP A 289 27.11 -24.29 30.56
CA ASP A 289 26.06 -24.48 29.54
C ASP A 289 24.66 -24.48 30.13
N GLU A 290 24.47 -25.19 31.24
CA GLU A 290 23.18 -25.26 31.93
C GLU A 290 22.77 -23.91 32.52
N ALA A 291 23.70 -23.21 33.14
CA ALA A 291 23.44 -21.86 33.69
C ALA A 291 23.13 -20.84 32.60
N ALA A 292 23.87 -20.84 31.50
CA ALA A 292 23.59 -19.98 30.35
C ALA A 292 22.23 -20.31 29.71
N THR A 293 21.95 -21.60 29.53
CA THR A 293 20.66 -22.04 28.94
C THR A 293 19.48 -21.66 29.84
N ALA A 294 19.60 -21.87 31.15
CA ALA A 294 18.57 -21.49 32.12
C ALA A 294 18.33 -19.96 32.15
N PHE A 295 19.41 -19.19 32.10
CA PHE A 295 19.34 -17.73 32.06
C PHE A 295 18.63 -17.26 30.80
N TYR A 296 19.08 -17.70 29.61
CA TYR A 296 18.46 -17.31 28.35
C TYR A 296 17.00 -17.78 28.24
N LYS A 297 16.66 -18.95 28.75
CA LYS A 297 15.29 -19.45 28.76
C LYS A 297 14.35 -18.63 29.65
N ASN A 298 14.85 -18.13 30.77
CA ASN A 298 14.05 -17.43 31.78
C ASN A 298 13.93 -15.92 31.51
N TYR A 299 14.94 -15.33 30.87
CA TYR A 299 15.01 -13.87 30.67
C TYR A 299 14.63 -13.41 29.26
N PHE A 300 14.70 -14.29 28.27
CA PHE A 300 14.49 -13.88 26.88
C PHE A 300 13.43 -14.72 26.18
N ASP A 301 12.40 -14.06 25.79
CA ASP A 301 11.51 -14.55 24.72
C ASP A 301 12.27 -14.45 23.39
N LYS A 302 11.98 -15.35 22.45
CA LYS A 302 12.74 -15.65 21.21
C LYS A 302 13.03 -14.46 20.27
N ARG A 303 12.64 -13.23 20.65
CA ARG A 303 12.75 -12.00 19.83
C ARG A 303 13.49 -10.84 20.51
N ALA A 304 14.17 -11.06 21.64
CA ALA A 304 14.83 -9.97 22.34
C ALA A 304 16.10 -9.54 21.61
N GLN A 305 16.12 -8.33 21.09
CA GLN A 305 17.35 -7.62 20.72
C GLN A 305 18.02 -7.11 22.01
N GLY A 306 19.33 -7.04 22.04
CA GLY A 306 20.07 -6.62 23.25
C GLY A 306 20.31 -7.75 24.25
N VAL A 307 20.47 -8.98 23.77
CA VAL A 307 20.74 -10.17 24.61
C VAL A 307 22.05 -9.97 25.39
N PRO A 308 22.04 -10.01 26.74
CA PRO A 308 23.27 -9.91 27.51
C PRO A 308 24.15 -11.13 27.22
N VAL A 309 25.43 -10.89 27.12
CA VAL A 309 26.44 -11.93 26.94
C VAL A 309 26.85 -12.44 28.31
N MET A 310 26.68 -13.73 28.59
CA MET A 310 27.23 -14.34 29.78
C MET A 310 28.69 -14.76 29.55
N MET A 311 29.57 -14.34 30.44
CA MET A 311 30.99 -14.72 30.41
C MET A 311 31.36 -15.37 31.73
N PHE A 312 32.05 -16.52 31.66
CA PHE A 312 32.49 -17.28 32.81
C PHE A 312 34.00 -17.14 32.94
N TYR A 313 34.48 -16.76 34.14
CA TYR A 313 35.88 -16.57 34.45
C TYR A 313 36.23 -17.38 35.71
N ARG A 314 37.49 -17.87 35.78
CA ARG A 314 37.97 -18.59 36.94
C ARG A 314 38.18 -17.68 38.14
N SER A 315 38.71 -16.48 37.90
CA SER A 315 38.93 -15.46 38.91
C SER A 315 38.52 -14.07 38.38
N LYS A 316 38.43 -13.11 39.28
CA LYS A 316 38.14 -11.71 38.94
C LYS A 316 39.28 -11.08 38.14
N ASP A 317 40.49 -11.56 38.31
CA ASP A 317 41.68 -11.04 37.64
C ASP A 317 41.80 -11.51 36.19
N ASP A 318 41.08 -12.56 35.83
CA ASP A 318 41.03 -13.09 34.46
C ASP A 318 40.02 -12.35 33.57
N LYS A 319 39.25 -11.38 34.13
CA LYS A 319 38.31 -10.58 33.37
C LYS A 319 39.03 -9.65 32.42
N PRO A 320 38.79 -9.71 31.10
CA PRO A 320 39.36 -8.71 30.19
C PRO A 320 38.78 -7.33 30.48
N ASP A 321 39.61 -6.31 30.38
CA ASP A 321 39.13 -4.93 30.31
C ASP A 321 38.34 -4.76 29.01
N ILE A 322 37.08 -4.43 29.16
CA ILE A 322 36.21 -4.16 28.03
C ILE A 322 35.95 -2.65 28.04
N ASP A 323 36.66 -1.96 27.18
CA ASP A 323 36.33 -0.58 26.89
C ASP A 323 34.98 -0.55 26.19
N SER A 324 34.02 0.17 26.77
CA SER A 324 32.74 0.36 26.11
C SER A 324 32.95 1.23 24.87
N LEU A 325 32.81 0.65 23.69
CA LEU A 325 32.69 1.39 22.44
C LEU A 325 31.34 2.16 22.36
N GLY A 326 30.52 2.06 23.42
CA GLY A 326 29.25 2.75 23.56
C GLY A 326 29.45 4.24 23.82
N SER A 327 28.87 5.09 23.01
CA SER A 327 28.77 6.51 23.30
C SER A 327 27.82 6.73 24.47
N ASP A 328 28.14 7.65 25.35
CA ASP A 328 27.36 8.05 26.53
C ASP A 328 25.94 8.61 26.20
N ASN A 329 25.53 8.55 24.95
CA ASN A 329 24.29 9.16 24.46
C ASN A 329 23.49 8.29 23.48
N VAL A 330 23.23 7.02 23.86
CA VAL A 330 22.46 6.06 23.04
C VAL A 330 21.06 6.61 22.74
N ALA A 331 20.40 7.22 23.71
CA ALA A 331 19.07 7.79 23.54
C ALA A 331 19.02 8.91 22.49
N GLN A 332 20.06 9.76 22.45
CA GLN A 332 20.12 10.84 21.47
C GLN A 332 20.38 10.31 20.06
N LYS A 333 21.30 9.37 19.89
CA LYS A 333 21.54 8.69 18.61
C LYS A 333 20.29 8.02 18.09
N TYR A 334 19.53 7.38 18.98
CA TYR A 334 18.29 6.72 18.64
C TYR A 334 17.23 7.71 18.14
N GLN A 335 17.10 8.88 18.80
CA GLN A 335 16.21 9.94 18.35
C GLN A 335 16.62 10.51 16.99
N GLU A 336 17.91 10.66 16.73
CA GLU A 336 18.42 11.13 15.44
C GLU A 336 18.14 10.15 14.32
N ILE A 337 18.39 8.85 14.55
CA ILE A 337 18.06 7.78 13.60
C ILE A 337 16.56 7.75 13.29
N ASN A 338 15.70 7.82 14.30
CA ASN A 338 14.25 7.83 14.09
C ASN A 338 13.79 9.06 13.28
N LYS A 339 14.35 10.23 13.52
CA LYS A 339 14.05 11.43 12.72
C LYS A 339 14.49 11.26 11.26
N GLU A 340 15.62 10.63 11.02
CA GLU A 340 16.10 10.33 9.67
C GLU A 340 15.18 9.33 8.95
N ILE A 341 14.78 8.26 9.64
CA ILE A 341 13.83 7.26 9.13
C ILE A 341 12.51 7.95 8.74
N GLN A 342 11.94 8.75 9.66
CA GLN A 342 10.70 9.50 9.41
C GLN A 342 10.83 10.40 8.19
N SER A 343 11.93 11.14 8.07
CA SER A 343 12.19 12.05 6.94
C SER A 343 12.26 11.30 5.61
N LYS A 344 12.91 10.13 5.57
CA LYS A 344 13.00 9.28 4.37
C LYS A 344 11.64 8.75 3.95
N ILE A 345 10.82 8.31 4.90
CA ILE A 345 9.46 7.82 4.63
C ILE A 345 8.58 8.96 4.10
N LEU A 346 8.56 10.13 4.75
CA LEU A 346 7.80 11.29 4.30
C LEU A 346 8.19 11.74 2.89
N MET A 347 9.50 11.81 2.62
CA MET A 347 10.03 12.19 1.32
C MET A 347 9.62 11.21 0.22
N SER A 348 9.72 9.92 0.46
CA SER A 348 9.34 8.88 -0.51
C SER A 348 7.84 8.88 -0.79
N HIS A 349 7.04 9.23 0.20
CA HIS A 349 5.59 9.40 0.05
C HIS A 349 5.19 10.76 -0.52
N GLN A 350 6.15 11.65 -0.79
CA GLN A 350 5.89 13.01 -1.29
C GLN A 350 5.00 13.85 -0.36
N ILE A 351 5.10 13.61 0.95
CA ILE A 351 4.39 14.40 1.97
C ILE A 351 5.19 15.67 2.27
N PRO A 352 4.64 16.88 2.01
CA PRO A 352 5.37 18.13 2.17
C PRO A 352 5.75 18.44 3.62
N SER A 353 4.93 18.03 4.57
CA SER A 353 5.16 18.30 6.00
C SER A 353 4.61 17.19 6.89
N GLY A 354 5.35 16.84 7.94
CA GLY A 354 4.90 15.89 8.96
C GLY A 354 3.65 16.36 9.71
N SER A 355 3.37 17.67 9.73
CA SER A 355 2.16 18.24 10.36
C SER A 355 0.87 17.69 9.75
N MET A 356 0.87 17.31 8.47
CA MET A 356 -0.29 16.74 7.79
C MET A 356 -0.73 15.38 8.37
N ILE A 357 0.17 14.69 9.06
CA ILE A 357 -0.09 13.42 9.75
C ILE A 357 0.04 13.56 11.28
N GLY A 358 0.00 14.79 11.81
CA GLY A 358 0.03 15.06 13.23
C GLY A 358 1.42 15.07 13.88
N ILE A 359 2.52 14.98 13.11
CA ILE A 359 3.87 15.10 13.64
C ILE A 359 4.20 16.58 13.84
N GLN A 360 4.30 17.00 15.11
CA GLN A 360 4.68 18.36 15.47
C GLN A 360 6.20 18.52 15.46
N THR A 361 6.69 19.55 14.77
CA THR A 361 8.09 19.95 14.83
C THR A 361 8.28 20.97 15.94
N ALA A 362 9.15 20.69 16.92
CA ALA A 362 9.47 21.61 18.01
C ALA A 362 9.90 22.98 17.44
N GLY A 363 9.29 24.06 17.92
CA GLY A 363 9.61 25.44 17.52
C GLY A 363 8.75 26.06 16.40
N LYS A 364 7.89 25.28 15.75
CA LYS A 364 6.86 25.79 14.83
C LYS A 364 5.49 25.67 15.48
N LEU A 365 5.12 26.61 16.33
CA LEU A 365 3.76 26.75 16.81
C LEU A 365 2.90 27.23 15.62
N GLY A 366 2.14 26.29 15.07
CA GLY A 366 1.03 26.42 14.15
C GLY A 366 0.87 27.75 13.39
N ASN A 367 1.69 27.99 12.38
CA ASN A 367 1.30 28.96 11.37
C ASN A 367 0.25 28.28 10.47
N THR A 368 -1.02 28.62 10.66
CA THR A 368 -2.14 28.07 9.90
C THR A 368 -1.92 28.23 8.39
N THR A 369 -1.30 29.32 7.98
CA THR A 369 -0.97 29.62 6.56
C THR A 369 0.03 28.62 5.99
N ASP A 370 1.06 28.20 6.75
CA ASP A 370 2.04 27.21 6.27
C ASP A 370 1.39 25.83 6.10
N SER A 371 0.48 25.45 7.00
CA SER A 371 -0.25 24.19 6.90
C SER A 371 -1.15 24.16 5.67
N GLN A 372 -1.90 25.23 5.42
CA GLN A 372 -2.77 25.37 4.24
C GLN A 372 -1.97 25.27 2.94
N THR A 373 -0.81 25.95 2.89
CA THR A 373 0.08 25.90 1.73
C THR A 373 0.60 24.49 1.45
N HIS A 374 0.96 23.73 2.50
CA HIS A 374 1.42 22.35 2.33
C HIS A 374 0.29 21.43 1.83
N GLU A 375 -0.94 21.60 2.34
CA GLU A 375 -2.10 20.85 1.87
C GLU A 375 -2.43 21.18 0.41
N GLU A 376 -2.38 22.45 0.01
CA GLU A 376 -2.62 22.87 -1.37
C GLU A 376 -1.55 22.30 -2.33
N ILE A 377 -0.28 22.35 -1.94
CA ILE A 377 0.82 21.76 -2.72
C ILE A 377 0.59 20.25 -2.87
N PHE A 378 0.26 19.55 -1.79
CA PHE A 378 0.01 18.13 -1.81
C PHE A 378 -1.20 17.79 -2.70
N PHE A 379 -2.29 18.53 -2.53
CA PHE A 379 -3.50 18.34 -3.33
C PHE A 379 -3.22 18.51 -4.83
N ASN A 380 -2.57 19.59 -5.23
CA ASN A 380 -2.31 19.87 -6.65
C ASN A 380 -1.28 18.91 -7.27
N ARG A 381 -0.23 18.52 -6.52
CA ARG A 381 0.85 17.66 -7.05
C ARG A 381 0.55 16.16 -7.00
N TYR A 382 -0.18 15.72 -5.99
CA TYR A 382 -0.41 14.30 -5.75
C TYR A 382 -1.88 13.90 -5.91
N VAL A 383 -2.78 14.52 -5.13
CA VAL A 383 -4.18 14.09 -5.04
C VAL A 383 -4.91 14.25 -6.37
N LYS A 384 -4.88 15.43 -6.95
CA LYS A 384 -5.58 15.74 -8.22
C LYS A 384 -5.17 14.86 -9.40
N PRO A 385 -3.88 14.58 -9.65
CA PRO A 385 -3.48 13.60 -10.66
C PRO A 385 -4.01 12.18 -10.38
N CYS A 386 -3.99 11.74 -9.11
CA CYS A 386 -4.52 10.43 -8.72
C CYS A 386 -6.04 10.35 -8.92
N GLN A 387 -6.79 11.38 -8.50
CA GLN A 387 -8.24 11.48 -8.75
C GLN A 387 -8.56 11.37 -10.24
N LYS A 388 -7.78 12.02 -11.11
CA LYS A 388 -7.97 11.93 -12.56
C LYS A 388 -7.83 10.48 -13.07
N ILE A 389 -6.88 9.72 -12.53
CA ILE A 389 -6.70 8.30 -12.88
C ILE A 389 -7.92 7.49 -12.45
N ILE A 390 -8.36 7.66 -11.21
CA ILE A 390 -9.50 6.94 -10.62
C ILE A 390 -10.81 7.27 -11.37
N VAL A 391 -11.05 8.55 -11.63
CA VAL A 391 -12.22 9.00 -12.39
C VAL A 391 -12.23 8.41 -13.80
N ASN A 392 -11.08 8.45 -14.50
CA ASN A 392 -10.97 7.85 -15.83
C ASN A 392 -11.21 6.33 -15.81
N TYR A 393 -10.78 5.66 -14.74
CA TYR A 393 -11.00 4.22 -14.57
C TYR A 393 -12.51 3.90 -14.51
N PHE A 394 -13.27 4.58 -13.68
CA PHE A 394 -14.70 4.38 -13.58
C PHE A 394 -15.48 4.91 -14.78
N ASN A 395 -15.03 6.01 -15.41
CA ASN A 395 -15.69 6.55 -16.61
C ASN A 395 -15.64 5.61 -17.82
N GLN A 396 -14.73 4.63 -17.86
CA GLN A 396 -14.81 3.58 -18.88
C GLN A 396 -16.05 2.70 -18.72
N ILE A 397 -16.48 2.45 -17.48
CA ILE A 397 -17.70 1.70 -17.15
C ILE A 397 -18.92 2.55 -17.49
N MET A 398 -18.91 3.83 -17.10
CA MET A 398 -19.99 4.77 -17.43
C MET A 398 -20.20 4.88 -18.94
N LYS A 399 -19.10 4.98 -19.69
CA LYS A 399 -19.12 5.04 -21.15
C LYS A 399 -19.72 3.79 -21.79
N TYR A 400 -19.41 2.59 -21.28
CA TYR A 400 -19.99 1.34 -21.79
C TYR A 400 -21.51 1.30 -21.58
N ASN A 401 -21.98 1.78 -20.44
CA ASN A 401 -23.40 1.88 -20.10
C ASN A 401 -24.09 3.10 -20.71
N GLU A 402 -23.36 3.94 -21.44
CA GLU A 402 -23.87 5.18 -22.02
C GLU A 402 -24.47 6.12 -20.95
N LEU A 403 -23.90 6.10 -19.73
CA LEU A 403 -24.27 6.94 -18.61
C LEU A 403 -23.52 8.29 -18.65
N CYS A 404 -23.92 9.22 -17.75
CA CYS A 404 -23.19 10.48 -17.54
C CYS A 404 -21.79 10.20 -17.00
N GLU A 405 -20.80 10.98 -17.41
CA GLU A 405 -19.48 10.95 -16.78
C GLU A 405 -19.57 11.37 -15.32
N ILE A 406 -18.67 10.84 -14.51
CA ILE A 406 -18.59 11.11 -13.07
C ILE A 406 -17.34 11.89 -12.72
N LYS A 407 -17.38 12.56 -11.58
CA LYS A 407 -16.25 13.29 -10.97
C LYS A 407 -16.21 13.03 -9.47
N ILE A 408 -15.06 13.31 -8.84
CA ILE A 408 -14.92 13.30 -7.38
C ILE A 408 -15.20 14.68 -6.85
N ILE A 409 -15.98 14.79 -5.78
CA ILE A 409 -16.19 16.03 -5.03
C ILE A 409 -14.94 16.30 -4.21
N ASN A 410 -14.38 17.50 -4.36
CA ASN A 410 -13.28 17.94 -3.50
C ASN A 410 -13.84 18.62 -2.25
N ASN A 411 -13.61 18.03 -1.09
CA ASN A 411 -13.98 18.62 0.21
C ASN A 411 -13.01 19.76 0.61
N ASN A 412 -12.58 20.59 -0.32
CA ASN A 412 -11.71 21.73 -0.02
C ASN A 412 -12.53 22.83 0.68
N VAL A 413 -12.58 22.74 2.01
CA VAL A 413 -13.11 23.79 2.90
C VAL A 413 -12.44 25.17 2.64
N PHE A 414 -11.23 25.15 2.06
CA PHE A 414 -10.45 26.36 1.77
C PHE A 414 -10.89 27.12 0.50
N ASN A 415 -11.57 26.46 -0.45
CA ASN A 415 -12.08 27.15 -1.64
C ASN A 415 -13.43 27.84 -1.39
N GLU A 416 -14.22 27.35 -0.46
CA GLU A 416 -15.49 28.00 -0.13
C GLU A 416 -15.28 29.37 0.53
N SER A 417 -14.29 29.48 1.43
CA SER A 417 -13.96 30.77 2.06
C SER A 417 -13.36 31.80 1.07
N LYS A 418 -12.57 31.35 0.08
CA LYS A 418 -12.09 32.25 -1.00
C LYS A 418 -13.22 32.68 -1.95
N ILE A 419 -14.09 31.74 -2.30
CA ILE A 419 -15.25 32.03 -3.17
C ILE A 419 -16.27 32.93 -2.45
N GLU A 420 -16.45 32.75 -1.15
CA GLU A 420 -17.30 33.62 -0.33
C GLU A 420 -16.66 35.01 -0.11
N SER A 421 -15.35 35.10 0.09
CA SER A 421 -14.65 36.41 0.17
C SER A 421 -14.62 37.12 -1.19
N GLU A 422 -14.41 36.42 -2.29
CA GLU A 422 -14.51 37.01 -3.64
C GLU A 422 -15.95 37.41 -4.02
N LYS A 423 -16.97 36.65 -3.58
CA LYS A 423 -18.38 36.98 -3.76
C LYS A 423 -18.87 38.12 -2.82
N ALA A 424 -18.24 38.25 -1.67
CA ALA A 424 -18.56 39.30 -0.71
C ALA A 424 -17.88 40.63 -1.03
N GLY A 425 -16.97 40.68 -2.03
CA GLY A 425 -16.33 41.96 -2.48
C GLY A 425 -15.46 42.60 -1.39
N ILE A 426 -14.94 41.81 -0.45
CA ILE A 426 -14.06 42.32 0.61
C ILE A 426 -12.63 42.19 0.10
N ASP A 427 -12.13 43.28 -0.46
CA ASP A 427 -10.71 43.49 -0.73
C ASP A 427 -9.97 43.54 0.62
N THR A 428 -9.18 42.51 0.92
CA THR A 428 -8.38 42.39 2.16
C THR A 428 -7.12 43.26 2.15
N ASP A 429 -6.94 44.14 1.15
CA ASP A 429 -5.76 44.97 1.03
C ASP A 429 -5.89 46.36 1.69
N GLU A 430 -7.08 46.75 2.19
CA GLU A 430 -7.26 48.07 2.82
C GLU A 430 -7.17 48.11 4.37
N GLU A 431 -7.08 46.99 5.08
CA GLU A 431 -6.99 47.03 6.56
C GLU A 431 -5.56 47.12 7.13
N SER A 432 -4.50 46.95 6.32
CA SER A 432 -3.14 47.06 6.81
C SER A 432 -2.58 48.51 6.82
N GLU A 433 -3.16 49.45 6.08
CA GLU A 433 -2.68 50.86 6.07
C GLU A 433 -3.34 51.75 7.12
N ASN A 434 -4.47 51.36 7.71
CA ASN A 434 -5.19 52.23 8.68
C ASN A 434 -4.78 52.06 10.15
N VAL A 435 -3.86 51.15 10.46
CA VAL A 435 -3.38 50.93 11.85
C VAL A 435 -2.08 51.67 12.14
N GLU A 436 -1.28 52.04 11.11
CA GLU A 436 -0.06 52.80 11.29
C GLU A 436 -0.27 54.34 11.41
N GLU A 437 -1.37 54.88 10.90
CA GLU A 437 -1.64 56.35 11.02
C GLU A 437 -2.25 56.79 12.34
N LYS A 438 -2.77 55.88 13.20
CA LYS A 438 -3.36 56.23 14.50
C LYS A 438 -2.41 56.19 15.69
N ASN A 439 -1.17 55.75 15.53
CA ASN A 439 -0.19 55.71 16.62
C ASN A 439 0.85 56.83 16.59
N ASN A 440 0.71 57.83 15.71
CA ASN A 440 1.62 58.99 15.65
C ASN A 440 1.01 60.31 16.13
N ILE A 441 -0.13 60.28 16.84
CA ILE A 441 -0.66 61.49 17.53
C ILE A 441 -1.08 61.07 18.92
N ILE A 442 -0.10 61.01 19.86
CA ILE A 442 -0.14 61.43 21.27
C ILE A 442 1.28 61.38 21.83
#